data_37d0d1f876a270faf23162e2f23e876b
#
_entry.id   37d0d1f876a270faf23162e2f23e876b
#
_cell.length_a   1.000
_cell.length_b   1.000
_cell.length_c   1.000
_cell.angle_alpha   90.00
_cell.angle_beta   90.00
_cell.angle_gamma   90.00
#
_symmetry.space_group_name_H-M   'P 1'
#
loop_
_entity.id
_entity.type
_entity.pdbx_description
1 polymer ?
#
loop_
_entity_poly.entity_id
_entity_poly.type
_entity_poly.pdbx_seq_one_letter_code
_entity_poly.pdbx_strand_id
1 'polypeptide(L)'
;MLRDVLDELFPRLVEEQAQLAASATLEWYEDARSAAGIKEAYSPEMPAELIDYSRTSKVVEEAVSAIAQRGRLAAVGILQRRAKQLVSSAARETGLHAARHDPAKPQYARVPAGATTCAWCLMWAGRGFVYKSEETAQFTRSHADCDCQIVPAWSNKPIIHGYDPSEFEAMYKAARDELIDQGFAALTDDVHSLTAAIRLLYGDKVSDGYKRPCISENGFYRLADGSELKLGPRDVRTTQAVIDHILQGTTKANGKRTGGHSYRQVEREMRPGQIAFPRTWSDTDIIRAAFLTIANPTSLRVTQQGRRIYAYSTVNGVQVATQISVKGKHATKGAIITTHPIRGVGVLRASNGKLTPVE
;
A
#
# COMPACT_ATOMS: atom_id res chain seq x y z
N MET A 1 -29.34 -20.17 9.04
CA MET A 1 -28.74 -21.09 10.06
C MET A 1 -27.24 -20.89 10.26
N LEU A 2 -26.30 -21.19 9.34
CA LEU A 2 -24.86 -20.96 9.58
C LEU A 2 -24.51 -19.48 9.74
N ARG A 3 -25.05 -18.63 8.86
CA ARG A 3 -24.87 -17.16 8.94
C ARG A 3 -25.34 -16.61 10.26
N ASP A 4 -26.55 -16.99 10.67
CA ASP A 4 -27.16 -16.50 11.92
C ASP A 4 -26.32 -16.87 13.16
N VAL A 5 -25.78 -18.10 13.17
CA VAL A 5 -24.86 -18.55 14.22
C VAL A 5 -23.55 -17.75 14.22
N LEU A 6 -22.99 -17.44 13.05
CA LEU A 6 -21.76 -16.66 12.95
C LEU A 6 -22.02 -15.17 13.29
N ASP A 7 -23.16 -14.61 12.91
CA ASP A 7 -23.56 -13.23 13.25
C ASP A 7 -23.77 -13.05 14.77
N GLU A 8 -24.11 -14.13 15.48
CA GLU A 8 -24.20 -14.10 16.95
C GLU A 8 -22.84 -14.36 17.63
N LEU A 9 -22.14 -15.41 17.25
CA LEU A 9 -20.96 -15.89 17.99
C LEU A 9 -19.70 -15.10 17.68
N PHE A 10 -19.47 -14.68 16.42
CA PHE A 10 -18.24 -14.02 16.04
C PHE A 10 -18.05 -12.65 16.70
N PRO A 11 -19.06 -11.74 16.74
CA PRO A 11 -18.94 -10.48 17.45
C PRO A 11 -18.65 -10.65 18.94
N ARG A 12 -19.34 -11.58 19.60
CA ARG A 12 -19.15 -11.86 21.03
C ARG A 12 -17.72 -12.34 21.34
N LEU A 13 -17.22 -13.28 20.55
CA LEU A 13 -15.85 -13.76 20.70
C LEU A 13 -14.83 -12.63 20.51
N VAL A 14 -15.01 -11.78 19.48
CA VAL A 14 -14.12 -10.66 19.21
C VAL A 14 -14.19 -9.62 20.35
N GLU A 15 -15.38 -9.34 20.88
CA GLU A 15 -15.56 -8.41 21.98
C GLU A 15 -14.89 -8.87 23.27
N GLU A 16 -15.06 -10.14 23.66
CA GLU A 16 -14.39 -10.72 24.82
C GLU A 16 -12.86 -10.61 24.70
N GLN A 17 -12.31 -10.95 23.55
CA GLN A 17 -10.87 -10.82 23.31
C GLN A 17 -10.41 -9.36 23.24
N ALA A 18 -11.23 -8.45 22.71
CA ALA A 18 -10.95 -7.03 22.68
C ALA A 18 -10.92 -6.42 24.09
N GLN A 19 -11.84 -6.83 24.97
CA GLN A 19 -11.88 -6.41 26.37
C GLN A 19 -10.59 -6.86 27.12
N LEU A 20 -10.17 -8.11 26.93
CA LEU A 20 -8.92 -8.61 27.52
C LEU A 20 -7.70 -7.83 27.02
N ALA A 21 -7.64 -7.58 25.72
CA ALA A 21 -6.53 -6.83 25.12
C ALA A 21 -6.52 -5.35 25.57
N ALA A 22 -7.70 -4.74 25.73
CA ALA A 22 -7.84 -3.38 26.25
C ALA A 22 -7.39 -3.30 27.70
N SER A 23 -7.83 -4.23 28.58
CA SER A 23 -7.41 -4.28 29.98
C SER A 23 -5.89 -4.41 30.11
N ALA A 24 -5.29 -5.35 29.38
CA ALA A 24 -3.83 -5.52 29.37
C ALA A 24 -3.09 -4.26 28.87
N THR A 25 -3.71 -3.53 27.92
CA THR A 25 -3.15 -2.26 27.43
C THR A 25 -3.19 -1.18 28.50
N LEU A 26 -4.25 -1.08 29.30
CA LEU A 26 -4.34 -0.10 30.38
C LEU A 26 -3.34 -0.40 31.49
N GLU A 27 -3.22 -1.66 31.92
CA GLU A 27 -2.20 -2.08 32.90
C GLU A 27 -0.79 -1.73 32.43
N TRP A 28 -0.48 -2.09 31.17
CA TRP A 28 0.80 -1.74 30.58
C TRP A 28 1.02 -0.22 30.50
N TYR A 29 -0.02 0.57 30.22
CA TYR A 29 0.07 2.02 30.16
C TYR A 29 0.41 2.62 31.52
N GLU A 30 -0.23 2.16 32.59
CA GLU A 30 0.06 2.58 33.96
C GLU A 30 1.50 2.23 34.37
N ASP A 31 1.95 1.01 34.05
CA ASP A 31 3.34 0.56 34.29
C ASP A 31 4.35 1.43 33.54
N ALA A 32 4.12 1.69 32.24
CA ALA A 32 4.98 2.51 31.43
C ALA A 32 5.06 3.96 31.95
N ARG A 33 3.93 4.51 32.39
CA ARG A 33 3.81 5.84 33.00
C ARG A 33 4.57 5.94 34.33
N SER A 34 4.42 4.94 35.18
CA SER A 34 5.16 4.79 36.43
C SER A 34 6.66 4.68 36.20
N ALA A 35 7.07 3.82 35.26
CA ALA A 35 8.48 3.67 34.87
C ALA A 35 9.09 4.94 34.31
N ALA A 36 8.29 5.80 33.66
CA ALA A 36 8.71 7.12 33.21
C ALA A 36 8.84 8.16 34.35
N GLY A 37 8.50 7.79 35.59
CA GLY A 37 8.60 8.67 36.76
C GLY A 37 7.54 9.76 36.84
N ILE A 38 6.41 9.60 36.16
CA ILE A 38 5.29 10.55 36.17
C ILE A 38 4.54 10.42 37.48
N LYS A 39 4.57 11.45 38.30
CA LYS A 39 3.98 11.48 39.65
C LYS A 39 2.51 11.94 39.68
N GLU A 40 2.06 12.59 38.63
CA GLU A 40 0.68 13.05 38.54
C GLU A 40 -0.28 11.86 38.49
N ALA A 41 -1.29 11.86 39.35
CA ALA A 41 -2.27 10.77 39.41
C ALA A 41 -3.11 10.75 38.14
N TYR A 42 -3.21 9.57 37.52
CA TYR A 42 -4.06 9.31 36.36
C TYR A 42 -4.41 7.84 36.32
N SER A 43 -5.69 7.53 36.21
CA SER A 43 -6.19 6.19 35.98
C SER A 43 -6.81 6.16 34.58
N PRO A 44 -6.20 5.49 33.60
CA PRO A 44 -6.74 5.44 32.26
C PRO A 44 -8.01 4.61 32.19
N GLU A 45 -8.98 5.09 31.41
CA GLU A 45 -10.27 4.43 31.23
C GLU A 45 -10.33 3.72 29.88
N MET A 46 -11.16 2.65 29.86
CA MET A 46 -11.45 1.91 28.62
C MET A 46 -12.36 2.74 27.71
N PRO A 47 -12.13 2.76 26.39
CA PRO A 47 -13.09 3.36 25.46
C PRO A 47 -14.49 2.75 25.60
N ALA A 48 -15.53 3.56 25.42
CA ALA A 48 -16.92 3.09 25.54
C ALA A 48 -17.28 2.02 24.49
N GLU A 49 -16.67 2.09 23.31
CA GLU A 49 -16.83 1.11 22.24
C GLU A 49 -15.45 0.57 21.83
N LEU A 50 -15.24 -0.74 22.03
CA LEU A 50 -13.99 -1.41 21.64
C LEU A 50 -14.05 -1.99 20.23
N ILE A 51 -15.23 -2.34 19.75
CA ILE A 51 -15.43 -2.90 18.42
C ILE A 51 -16.60 -2.24 17.69
N ASP A 52 -16.44 -2.06 16.41
CA ASP A 52 -17.53 -1.65 15.51
C ASP A 52 -18.26 -2.89 15.00
N TYR A 53 -19.47 -3.12 15.49
CA TYR A 53 -20.31 -4.26 15.11
C TYR A 53 -20.65 -4.27 13.62
N SER A 54 -20.67 -3.13 12.94
CA SER A 54 -20.86 -3.10 11.49
C SER A 54 -19.72 -3.75 10.74
N ARG A 55 -18.51 -3.71 11.30
CA ARG A 55 -17.33 -4.40 10.74
C ARG A 55 -17.40 -5.91 10.96
N THR A 56 -17.89 -6.36 12.13
CA THR A 56 -18.02 -7.81 12.39
C THR A 56 -19.04 -8.46 11.46
N SER A 57 -20.16 -7.82 11.20
CA SER A 57 -21.16 -8.31 10.24
C SER A 57 -20.63 -8.44 8.82
N LYS A 58 -19.83 -7.47 8.35
CA LYS A 58 -19.16 -7.55 7.05
C LYS A 58 -18.16 -8.71 6.98
N VAL A 59 -17.45 -8.99 8.07
CA VAL A 59 -16.52 -10.12 8.14
C VAL A 59 -17.27 -11.46 8.04
N VAL A 60 -18.41 -11.59 8.72
CA VAL A 60 -19.26 -12.78 8.63
C VAL A 60 -19.77 -12.96 7.19
N GLU A 61 -20.22 -11.90 6.55
CA GLU A 61 -20.66 -11.93 5.15
C GLU A 61 -19.54 -12.39 4.20
N GLU A 62 -18.32 -11.84 4.36
CA GLU A 62 -17.11 -12.24 3.61
C GLU A 62 -16.80 -13.72 3.83
N ALA A 63 -16.86 -14.21 5.07
CA ALA A 63 -16.59 -15.60 5.44
C ALA A 63 -17.64 -16.55 4.84
N VAL A 64 -18.92 -16.23 4.95
CA VAL A 64 -20.02 -17.03 4.38
C VAL A 64 -19.91 -17.12 2.86
N SER A 65 -19.62 -15.99 2.19
CA SER A 65 -19.36 -15.98 0.75
C SER A 65 -18.15 -16.84 0.37
N ALA A 66 -17.09 -16.81 1.18
CA ALA A 66 -15.90 -17.62 0.94
C ALA A 66 -16.15 -19.12 1.08
N ILE A 67 -17.09 -19.55 1.93
CA ILE A 67 -17.48 -20.98 2.02
C ILE A 67 -17.99 -21.48 0.69
N ALA A 68 -18.89 -20.72 0.06
CA ALA A 68 -19.48 -21.10 -1.21
C ALA A 68 -18.47 -21.12 -2.38
N GLN A 69 -17.49 -20.23 -2.36
CA GLN A 69 -16.54 -20.06 -3.46
C GLN A 69 -15.24 -20.86 -3.29
N ARG A 70 -14.73 -21.02 -2.04
CA ARG A 70 -13.38 -21.51 -1.74
C ARG A 70 -13.34 -22.55 -0.62
N GLY A 71 -14.49 -22.89 -0.05
CA GLY A 71 -14.61 -23.89 1.01
C GLY A 71 -14.39 -23.37 2.42
N ARG A 72 -14.65 -24.25 3.41
CA ARG A 72 -14.67 -23.89 4.86
C ARG A 72 -13.33 -23.36 5.38
N LEU A 73 -12.21 -23.93 4.94
CA LEU A 73 -10.89 -23.49 5.41
C LEU A 73 -10.57 -22.02 5.05
N ALA A 74 -11.05 -21.57 3.87
CA ALA A 74 -10.90 -20.17 3.48
C ALA A 74 -11.67 -19.23 4.41
N ALA A 75 -12.88 -19.62 4.82
CA ALA A 75 -13.69 -18.85 5.77
C ALA A 75 -13.04 -18.78 7.16
N VAL A 76 -12.52 -19.90 7.67
CA VAL A 76 -11.78 -19.94 8.94
C VAL A 76 -10.59 -18.98 8.90
N GLY A 77 -9.81 -18.99 7.82
CA GLY A 77 -8.67 -18.08 7.65
C GLY A 77 -9.10 -16.59 7.60
N ILE A 78 -10.27 -16.29 7.04
CA ILE A 78 -10.83 -14.92 7.05
C ILE A 78 -11.20 -14.53 8.47
N LEU A 79 -11.99 -15.35 9.17
CA LEU A 79 -12.45 -15.06 10.53
C LEU A 79 -11.25 -14.86 11.48
N GLN A 80 -10.24 -15.73 11.44
CA GLN A 80 -9.05 -15.62 12.29
C GLN A 80 -8.27 -14.33 12.04
N ARG A 81 -7.99 -13.98 10.78
CA ARG A 81 -7.24 -12.76 10.44
C ARG A 81 -8.00 -11.51 10.83
N ARG A 82 -9.32 -11.50 10.61
CA ARG A 82 -10.17 -10.35 10.94
C ARG A 82 -10.37 -10.21 12.44
N ALA A 83 -10.53 -11.31 13.19
CA ALA A 83 -10.56 -11.28 14.65
C ALA A 83 -9.26 -10.68 15.21
N LYS A 84 -8.10 -11.18 14.77
CA LYS A 84 -6.79 -10.60 15.15
C LYS A 84 -6.72 -9.09 14.85
N GLN A 85 -7.19 -8.66 13.68
CA GLN A 85 -7.21 -7.25 13.31
C GLN A 85 -8.07 -6.42 14.24
N LEU A 86 -9.30 -6.86 14.53
CA LEU A 86 -10.25 -6.16 15.39
C LEU A 86 -9.74 -6.04 16.83
N VAL A 87 -9.25 -7.14 17.40
CA VAL A 87 -8.65 -7.18 18.75
C VAL A 87 -7.42 -6.27 18.84
N SER A 88 -6.51 -6.34 17.86
CA SER A 88 -5.34 -5.47 17.84
C SER A 88 -5.70 -3.98 17.63
N SER A 89 -6.80 -3.69 16.94
CA SER A 89 -7.30 -2.31 16.82
C SER A 89 -7.85 -1.81 18.13
N ALA A 90 -8.62 -2.62 18.86
CA ALA A 90 -9.14 -2.28 20.19
C ALA A 90 -7.99 -1.94 21.15
N ALA A 91 -6.94 -2.76 21.22
CA ALA A 91 -5.76 -2.48 22.04
C ALA A 91 -5.11 -1.12 21.70
N ARG A 92 -4.92 -0.86 20.39
CA ARG A 92 -4.33 0.42 19.94
C ARG A 92 -5.23 1.62 20.25
N GLU A 93 -6.51 1.50 20.04
CA GLU A 93 -7.48 2.56 20.35
C GLU A 93 -7.55 2.83 21.85
N THR A 94 -7.44 1.79 22.68
CA THR A 94 -7.35 1.93 24.14
C THR A 94 -6.09 2.68 24.56
N GLY A 95 -4.92 2.33 24.02
CA GLY A 95 -3.67 3.04 24.31
C GLY A 95 -3.71 4.51 23.86
N LEU A 96 -4.32 4.80 22.72
CA LEU A 96 -4.54 6.16 22.24
C LEU A 96 -5.53 6.93 23.12
N HIS A 97 -6.62 6.28 23.53
CA HIS A 97 -7.61 6.88 24.42
C HIS A 97 -6.95 7.28 25.74
N ALA A 98 -6.19 6.37 26.34
CA ALA A 98 -5.42 6.66 27.55
C ALA A 98 -4.46 7.82 27.36
N ALA A 99 -3.68 7.84 26.27
CA ALA A 99 -2.71 8.92 26.00
C ALA A 99 -3.37 10.29 25.78
N ARG A 100 -4.55 10.36 25.20
CA ARG A 100 -5.30 11.60 24.97
C ARG A 100 -5.80 12.23 26.26
N HIS A 101 -6.22 11.40 27.22
CA HIS A 101 -6.79 11.84 28.48
C HIS A 101 -5.74 11.99 29.58
N ASP A 102 -4.50 11.55 29.35
CA ASP A 102 -3.40 11.74 30.30
C ASP A 102 -3.05 13.23 30.46
N PRO A 103 -3.17 13.80 31.67
CA PRO A 103 -2.82 15.18 31.93
C PRO A 103 -1.35 15.47 31.66
N ALA A 104 -0.46 14.47 31.74
CA ALA A 104 0.96 14.60 31.40
C ALA A 104 1.24 14.63 29.89
N LYS A 105 0.21 14.47 29.04
CA LYS A 105 0.23 14.65 27.57
C LYS A 105 1.42 13.98 26.88
N PRO A 106 1.55 12.64 26.94
CA PRO A 106 2.64 11.94 26.29
C PRO A 106 2.60 12.16 24.76
N GLN A 107 3.76 12.10 24.15
CA GLN A 107 3.89 11.85 22.73
C GLN A 107 3.83 10.34 22.50
N TYR A 108 3.58 9.91 21.27
CA TYR A 108 3.56 8.49 20.96
C TYR A 108 4.22 8.21 19.61
N ALA A 109 4.68 6.98 19.47
CA ALA A 109 5.24 6.44 18.24
C ALA A 109 4.48 5.22 17.78
N ARG A 110 4.59 4.92 16.50
CA ARG A 110 4.20 3.65 15.93
C ARG A 110 5.40 2.71 15.95
N VAL A 111 5.37 1.73 16.83
CA VAL A 111 6.47 0.80 17.07
C VAL A 111 6.12 -0.56 16.46
N PRO A 112 6.89 -1.07 15.49
CA PRO A 112 6.76 -2.46 15.02
C PRO A 112 7.04 -3.43 16.15
N ALA A 113 6.19 -4.46 16.32
CA ALA A 113 6.31 -5.43 17.40
C ALA A 113 6.71 -6.84 16.91
N GLY A 114 6.67 -7.12 15.63
CA GLY A 114 7.02 -8.40 15.03
C GLY A 114 8.45 -8.45 14.49
N ALA A 115 8.93 -9.66 14.18
CA ALA A 115 10.22 -9.86 13.52
C ALA A 115 10.26 -9.27 12.09
N THR A 116 9.11 -9.19 11.44
CA THR A 116 8.90 -8.51 10.16
C THR A 116 7.65 -7.66 10.27
N THR A 117 7.63 -6.50 9.61
CA THR A 117 6.50 -5.59 9.66
C THR A 117 6.05 -5.15 8.27
N CYS A 118 4.88 -4.54 8.13
CA CYS A 118 4.39 -4.09 6.84
C CYS A 118 5.13 -2.83 6.35
N ALA A 119 5.25 -2.67 5.03
CA ALA A 119 5.92 -1.53 4.42
C ALA A 119 5.33 -0.18 4.85
N TRP A 120 4.02 -0.12 5.08
CA TRP A 120 3.35 1.08 5.55
C TRP A 120 3.76 1.43 6.99
N CYS A 121 3.83 0.45 7.91
CA CYS A 121 4.28 0.68 9.28
C CYS A 121 5.75 1.10 9.34
N LEU A 122 6.63 0.52 8.50
CA LEU A 122 8.03 0.95 8.41
C LEU A 122 8.16 2.43 8.13
N MET A 123 7.39 2.95 7.18
CA MET A 123 7.40 4.36 6.82
C MET A 123 7.04 5.28 7.99
N TRP A 124 6.06 4.86 8.82
CA TRP A 124 5.61 5.67 9.96
C TRP A 124 6.47 5.48 11.20
N ALA A 125 7.08 4.31 11.38
CA ALA A 125 7.97 4.02 12.49
C ALA A 125 9.22 4.92 12.52
N GLY A 126 9.72 5.32 11.35
CA GLY A 126 10.87 6.21 11.24
C GLY A 126 10.67 7.62 11.79
N ARG A 127 9.43 8.03 12.08
CA ARG A 127 9.15 9.34 12.66
C ARG A 127 9.37 9.42 14.17
N GLY A 128 9.48 8.29 14.85
CA GLY A 128 9.67 8.25 16.29
C GLY A 128 8.48 8.84 17.07
N PHE A 129 8.78 9.43 18.22
CA PHE A 129 7.80 9.97 19.18
C PHE A 129 7.40 11.42 18.86
N VAL A 130 6.86 11.66 17.68
CA VAL A 130 6.46 13.02 17.25
C VAL A 130 4.95 13.21 17.19
N TYR A 131 4.18 12.14 17.35
CA TYR A 131 2.74 12.19 17.20
C TYR A 131 2.06 12.69 18.46
N LYS A 132 1.16 13.67 18.30
CA LYS A 132 0.36 14.28 19.35
C LYS A 132 -1.15 14.09 19.12
N SER A 133 -1.54 13.63 17.93
CA SER A 133 -2.92 13.36 17.58
C SER A 133 -3.03 12.14 16.67
N GLU A 134 -4.21 11.52 16.66
CA GLU A 134 -4.54 10.37 15.82
C GLU A 134 -4.46 10.71 14.32
N GLU A 135 -4.91 11.90 13.95
CA GLU A 135 -4.91 12.37 12.56
C GLU A 135 -3.50 12.44 12.00
N THR A 136 -2.55 12.96 12.78
CA THR A 136 -1.15 13.06 12.37
C THR A 136 -0.46 11.70 12.26
N ALA A 137 -0.90 10.72 13.06
CA ALA A 137 -0.31 9.38 13.09
C ALA A 137 -1.02 8.36 12.20
N GLN A 138 -2.16 8.70 11.61
CA GLN A 138 -3.02 7.81 10.82
C GLN A 138 -3.25 6.43 11.48
N PHE A 139 -3.45 6.41 12.78
CA PHE A 139 -3.52 5.18 13.59
C PHE A 139 -4.78 4.34 13.30
N THR A 140 -5.84 4.94 12.79
CA THR A 140 -7.08 4.26 12.39
C THR A 140 -6.90 3.36 11.15
N ARG A 141 -5.80 3.53 10.39
CA ARG A 141 -5.53 2.74 9.19
C ARG A 141 -4.62 1.56 9.51
N SER A 142 -5.18 0.52 10.12
CA SER A 142 -4.51 -0.77 10.25
C SER A 142 -5.11 -1.80 9.29
N HIS A 143 -4.26 -2.63 8.69
CA HIS A 143 -4.69 -3.77 7.87
C HIS A 143 -4.66 -5.08 8.71
N ALA A 144 -5.20 -6.16 8.14
CA ALA A 144 -5.41 -7.42 8.86
C ALA A 144 -4.14 -8.04 9.49
N ASP A 145 -2.98 -7.80 8.90
CA ASP A 145 -1.70 -8.37 9.34
C ASP A 145 -0.76 -7.31 9.95
N CYS A 146 -1.33 -6.18 10.44
CA CYS A 146 -0.55 -5.12 11.07
C CYS A 146 -0.12 -5.52 12.47
N ASP A 147 1.18 -5.52 12.73
CA ASP A 147 1.82 -5.90 14.00
C ASP A 147 2.24 -4.69 14.87
N CYS A 148 2.16 -3.47 14.34
CA CYS A 148 2.61 -2.28 15.07
C CYS A 148 1.77 -1.97 16.30
N GLN A 149 2.45 -1.48 17.34
CA GLN A 149 1.86 -0.99 18.57
C GLN A 149 1.96 0.54 18.65
N ILE A 150 1.10 1.15 19.45
CA ILE A 150 1.19 2.56 19.79
C ILE A 150 1.80 2.63 21.17
N VAL A 151 2.99 3.23 21.23
CA VAL A 151 3.76 3.33 22.46
C VAL A 151 3.82 4.80 22.88
N PRO A 152 3.30 5.16 24.07
CA PRO A 152 3.43 6.51 24.63
C PRO A 152 4.83 6.74 25.18
N ALA A 153 5.22 8.00 25.22
CA ALA A 153 6.43 8.45 25.91
C ALA A 153 6.25 9.85 26.48
N TRP A 154 6.73 10.03 27.69
CA TRP A 154 6.70 11.32 28.42
C TRP A 154 8.03 12.05 28.36
N SER A 155 9.03 11.50 27.66
CA SER A 155 10.33 12.12 27.42
C SER A 155 10.57 12.33 25.92
N ASN A 156 11.41 13.28 25.57
CA ASN A 156 11.76 13.57 24.17
C ASN A 156 12.65 12.51 23.52
N LYS A 157 13.23 11.60 24.30
CA LYS A 157 14.14 10.53 23.85
C LYS A 157 13.90 9.25 24.64
N PRO A 158 12.74 8.63 24.51
CA PRO A 158 12.49 7.37 25.17
C PRO A 158 13.33 6.26 24.53
N ILE A 159 13.84 5.36 25.36
CA ILE A 159 14.53 4.15 24.90
C ILE A 159 13.54 3.00 24.94
N ILE A 160 13.23 2.46 23.77
CA ILE A 160 12.37 1.29 23.64
C ILE A 160 13.24 0.14 23.11
N HIS A 161 13.30 -0.94 23.88
CA HIS A 161 14.08 -2.11 23.49
C HIS A 161 13.61 -2.67 22.14
N GLY A 162 14.53 -2.85 21.18
CA GLY A 162 14.22 -3.37 19.84
C GLY A 162 13.58 -2.34 18.89
N TYR A 163 13.53 -1.06 19.24
CA TYR A 163 13.04 -0.01 18.37
C TYR A 163 14.02 1.15 18.27
N ASP A 164 14.57 1.33 17.07
CA ASP A 164 15.37 2.50 16.70
C ASP A 164 14.71 3.21 15.52
N PRO A 165 14.08 4.36 15.70
CA PRO A 165 13.43 5.10 14.62
C PRO A 165 14.40 5.51 13.51
N SER A 166 15.71 5.62 13.77
CA SER A 166 16.70 6.02 12.76
C SER A 166 16.87 4.95 11.67
N GLU A 167 16.74 3.67 12.01
CA GLU A 167 16.77 2.58 11.03
C GLU A 167 15.60 2.67 10.05
N PHE A 168 14.40 2.92 10.55
CA PHE A 168 13.19 3.06 9.74
C PHE A 168 13.19 4.35 8.93
N GLU A 169 13.75 5.43 9.47
CA GLU A 169 13.96 6.68 8.75
C GLU A 169 14.93 6.48 7.58
N ALA A 170 16.00 5.72 7.77
CA ALA A 170 16.94 5.37 6.70
C ALA A 170 16.26 4.57 5.58
N MET A 171 15.39 3.61 5.93
CA MET A 171 14.60 2.85 4.94
C MET A 171 13.63 3.75 4.17
N TYR A 172 12.98 4.70 4.84
CA TYR A 172 12.11 5.68 4.20
C TYR A 172 12.88 6.59 3.23
N LYS A 173 14.05 7.11 3.65
CA LYS A 173 14.90 7.93 2.79
C LYS A 173 15.38 7.15 1.57
N ALA A 174 15.86 5.93 1.75
CA ALA A 174 16.28 5.08 0.64
C ALA A 174 15.13 4.79 -0.36
N ALA A 175 13.90 4.64 0.11
CA ALA A 175 12.74 4.48 -0.77
C ALA A 175 12.43 5.75 -1.59
N ARG A 176 12.61 6.94 -0.99
CA ARG A 176 12.50 8.22 -1.71
C ARG A 176 13.60 8.38 -2.76
N ASP A 177 14.83 8.06 -2.39
CA ASP A 177 15.99 8.12 -3.30
C ASP A 177 15.82 7.16 -4.48
N GLU A 178 15.33 5.94 -4.25
CA GLU A 178 15.01 4.98 -5.31
C GLU A 178 13.96 5.54 -6.30
N LEU A 179 12.90 6.20 -5.80
CA LEU A 179 11.91 6.87 -6.66
C LEU A 179 12.54 7.98 -7.51
N ILE A 180 13.43 8.78 -6.92
CA ILE A 180 14.15 9.85 -7.62
C ILE A 180 15.08 9.24 -8.70
N ASP A 181 15.87 8.24 -8.34
CA ASP A 181 16.81 7.57 -9.24
C ASP A 181 16.11 6.88 -10.42
N GLN A 182 14.91 6.39 -10.19
CA GLN A 182 14.06 5.82 -11.24
C GLN A 182 13.34 6.88 -12.09
N GLY A 183 13.45 8.17 -11.76
CA GLY A 183 12.81 9.28 -12.47
C GLY A 183 11.37 9.55 -12.04
N PHE A 184 10.94 9.04 -10.90
CA PHE A 184 9.61 9.23 -10.32
C PHE A 184 9.60 10.23 -9.15
N ALA A 185 10.39 11.28 -9.22
CA ALA A 185 10.51 12.28 -8.15
C ALA A 185 9.16 12.87 -7.69
N ALA A 186 8.18 12.99 -8.59
CA ALA A 186 6.84 13.46 -8.26
C ALA A 186 6.06 12.52 -7.30
N LEU A 187 6.56 11.31 -7.04
CA LEU A 187 5.94 10.31 -6.17
C LEU A 187 6.59 10.18 -4.79
N THR A 188 7.58 11.01 -4.47
CA THR A 188 8.33 10.93 -3.20
C THR A 188 7.50 11.21 -1.94
N ASP A 189 6.31 11.76 -2.08
CA ASP A 189 5.36 11.98 -0.99
C ASP A 189 4.08 11.11 -1.15
N ASP A 190 4.06 10.24 -2.17
CA ASP A 190 2.95 9.32 -2.38
C ASP A 190 3.12 8.03 -1.58
N VAL A 191 2.22 7.82 -0.61
CA VAL A 191 2.27 6.68 0.32
C VAL A 191 2.28 5.32 -0.40
N HIS A 192 1.51 5.18 -1.48
CA HIS A 192 1.45 3.92 -2.24
C HIS A 192 2.75 3.63 -2.96
N SER A 193 3.35 4.64 -3.55
CA SER A 193 4.64 4.52 -4.23
C SER A 193 5.78 4.28 -3.26
N LEU A 194 5.81 5.00 -2.14
CA LEU A 194 6.80 4.80 -1.08
C LEU A 194 6.73 3.38 -0.50
N THR A 195 5.55 2.88 -0.18
CA THR A 195 5.41 1.50 0.31
C THR A 195 5.79 0.46 -0.73
N ALA A 196 5.54 0.71 -2.01
CA ALA A 196 6.01 -0.18 -3.08
C ALA A 196 7.55 -0.13 -3.22
N ALA A 197 8.17 1.04 -3.11
CA ALA A 197 9.63 1.19 -3.12
C ALA A 197 10.27 0.51 -1.89
N ILE A 198 9.70 0.64 -0.70
CA ILE A 198 10.15 -0.10 0.51
C ILE A 198 10.12 -1.61 0.27
N ARG A 199 9.04 -2.15 -0.34
CA ARG A 199 8.95 -3.57 -0.68
C ARG A 199 9.99 -4.03 -1.70
N LEU A 200 10.37 -3.15 -2.62
CA LEU A 200 11.44 -3.44 -3.60
C LEU A 200 12.80 -3.53 -2.93
N LEU A 201 13.09 -2.62 -2.00
CA LEU A 201 14.39 -2.52 -1.34
C LEU A 201 14.57 -3.51 -0.19
N TYR A 202 13.50 -3.76 0.58
CA TYR A 202 13.53 -4.47 1.86
C TYR A 202 12.49 -5.60 1.94
N GLY A 203 12.26 -6.30 0.81
CA GLY A 203 11.22 -7.32 0.73
C GLY A 203 11.40 -8.50 1.68
N ASP A 204 12.62 -8.77 2.14
CA ASP A 204 12.98 -9.74 3.15
C ASP A 204 12.59 -9.31 4.58
N LYS A 205 12.50 -7.98 4.83
CA LYS A 205 12.12 -7.39 6.12
C LYS A 205 10.64 -7.03 6.21
N VAL A 206 9.89 -7.18 5.10
CA VAL A 206 8.48 -6.78 5.01
C VAL A 206 7.57 -8.00 5.00
N SER A 207 6.58 -8.01 5.90
CA SER A 207 5.58 -9.08 6.03
C SER A 207 4.15 -8.52 5.93
N ASP A 208 3.76 -8.09 4.74
CA ASP A 208 2.41 -7.55 4.52
C ASP A 208 1.57 -8.40 3.55
N GLY A 209 1.97 -9.65 3.34
CA GLY A 209 1.25 -10.59 2.48
C GLY A 209 1.26 -10.22 0.99
N TYR A 210 2.05 -9.24 0.61
CA TYR A 210 2.10 -8.73 -0.75
C TYR A 210 2.86 -9.67 -1.68
N LYS A 211 2.15 -10.38 -2.54
CA LYS A 211 2.74 -11.32 -3.51
C LYS A 211 3.28 -10.58 -4.72
N ARG A 212 4.48 -10.98 -5.16
CA ARG A 212 5.13 -10.49 -6.38
C ARG A 212 5.33 -11.62 -7.39
N PRO A 213 4.27 -12.10 -8.05
CA PRO A 213 4.32 -13.32 -8.86
C PRO A 213 5.28 -13.25 -10.05
N CYS A 214 5.54 -12.06 -10.56
CA CYS A 214 6.43 -11.82 -11.70
C CYS A 214 7.82 -11.29 -11.31
N ILE A 215 8.21 -11.40 -10.03
CA ILE A 215 9.55 -11.03 -9.56
C ILE A 215 10.15 -12.25 -8.87
N SER A 216 11.37 -12.62 -9.29
CA SER A 216 12.11 -13.72 -8.68
C SER A 216 12.75 -13.31 -7.34
N GLU A 217 13.25 -14.29 -6.59
CA GLU A 217 14.00 -14.04 -5.35
C GLU A 217 15.24 -13.18 -5.58
N ASN A 218 15.82 -13.25 -6.77
CA ASN A 218 16.96 -12.42 -7.18
C ASN A 218 16.56 -10.98 -7.59
N GLY A 219 15.27 -10.63 -7.50
CA GLY A 219 14.75 -9.31 -7.85
C GLY A 219 14.57 -9.07 -9.36
N PHE A 220 14.71 -10.09 -10.21
CA PHE A 220 14.51 -9.98 -11.65
C PHE A 220 13.05 -10.27 -12.05
N TYR A 221 12.64 -9.73 -13.21
CA TYR A 221 11.36 -10.09 -13.80
C TYR A 221 11.36 -11.56 -14.24
N ARG A 222 10.36 -12.30 -13.76
CA ARG A 222 10.11 -13.71 -14.07
C ARG A 222 8.92 -13.83 -15.02
N LEU A 223 9.16 -14.47 -16.16
CA LEU A 223 8.12 -14.74 -17.17
C LEU A 223 7.22 -15.91 -16.77
N ALA A 224 6.11 -16.10 -17.50
CA ALA A 224 5.15 -17.16 -17.25
C ALA A 224 5.72 -18.57 -17.43
N ASP A 225 6.76 -18.74 -18.26
CA ASP A 225 7.49 -19.98 -18.46
C ASP A 225 8.56 -20.26 -17.39
N GLY A 226 8.65 -19.37 -16.37
CA GLY A 226 9.62 -19.47 -15.28
C GLY A 226 10.99 -18.85 -15.60
N SER A 227 11.27 -18.44 -16.83
CA SER A 227 12.53 -17.81 -17.21
C SER A 227 12.67 -16.41 -16.59
N GLU A 228 13.91 -16.02 -16.28
CA GLU A 228 14.22 -14.71 -15.72
C GLU A 228 14.82 -13.78 -16.77
N LEU A 229 14.39 -12.54 -16.76
CA LEU A 229 15.04 -11.47 -17.50
C LEU A 229 16.15 -10.90 -16.61
N LYS A 230 17.35 -10.65 -17.19
CA LYS A 230 18.40 -9.88 -16.47
C LYS A 230 18.01 -8.39 -16.38
N LEU A 231 16.82 -8.13 -15.87
CA LEU A 231 16.18 -6.84 -15.70
C LEU A 231 15.11 -7.00 -14.61
N GLY A 232 15.13 -6.17 -13.60
CA GLY A 232 14.13 -6.14 -12.54
C GLY A 232 13.50 -4.75 -12.38
N PRO A 233 12.53 -4.59 -11.47
CA PRO A 233 11.89 -3.31 -11.22
C PRO A 233 12.89 -2.19 -10.90
N ARG A 234 13.95 -2.49 -10.16
CA ARG A 234 14.99 -1.52 -9.76
C ARG A 234 15.88 -1.05 -10.91
N ASP A 235 15.90 -1.78 -12.02
CA ASP A 235 16.65 -1.39 -13.22
C ASP A 235 15.83 -0.47 -14.13
N VAL A 236 14.53 -0.30 -13.85
CA VAL A 236 13.63 0.49 -14.70
C VAL A 236 13.78 1.97 -14.40
N ARG A 237 13.86 2.77 -15.45
CA ARG A 237 14.03 4.22 -15.37
C ARG A 237 13.04 4.93 -16.31
N THR A 238 12.61 6.11 -15.89
CA THR A 238 11.85 7.04 -16.72
C THR A 238 12.54 8.40 -16.79
N THR A 239 12.06 9.26 -17.67
CA THR A 239 12.52 10.64 -17.80
C THR A 239 11.32 11.55 -17.93
N GLN A 240 11.48 12.85 -17.70
CA GLN A 240 10.42 13.82 -17.89
C GLN A 240 9.83 13.75 -19.31
N ALA A 241 10.66 13.57 -20.33
CA ALA A 241 10.19 13.42 -21.70
C ALA A 241 9.30 12.19 -21.92
N VAL A 242 9.55 11.09 -21.20
CA VAL A 242 8.70 9.89 -21.22
C VAL A 242 7.39 10.15 -20.45
N ILE A 243 7.45 10.85 -19.33
CA ILE A 243 6.27 11.26 -18.58
C ILE A 243 5.38 12.17 -19.44
N ASP A 244 5.96 13.17 -20.10
CA ASP A 244 5.24 14.05 -21.02
C ASP A 244 4.65 13.27 -22.21
N HIS A 245 5.37 12.27 -22.72
CA HIS A 245 4.86 11.37 -23.76
C HIS A 245 3.65 10.57 -23.27
N ILE A 246 3.66 10.05 -22.05
CA ILE A 246 2.54 9.30 -21.47
C ILE A 246 1.33 10.20 -21.32
N LEU A 247 1.52 11.40 -20.76
CA LEU A 247 0.42 12.32 -20.41
C LEU A 247 -0.12 13.07 -21.63
N GLN A 248 0.78 13.67 -22.42
CA GLN A 248 0.45 14.63 -23.47
C GLN A 248 0.70 14.07 -24.89
N GLY A 249 1.56 13.06 -25.01
CA GLY A 249 1.97 12.50 -26.30
C GLY A 249 3.05 13.32 -27.00
N THR A 250 3.63 12.70 -28.02
CA THR A 250 4.69 13.31 -28.86
C THR A 250 4.42 13.08 -30.33
N THR A 251 4.86 14.03 -31.15
CA THR A 251 4.85 13.92 -32.62
C THR A 251 6.21 13.42 -33.10
N LYS A 252 6.24 12.31 -33.81
CA LYS A 252 7.45 11.76 -34.42
C LYS A 252 7.87 12.57 -35.64
N ALA A 253 9.11 12.40 -36.12
CA ALA A 253 9.64 13.08 -37.31
C ALA A 253 8.80 12.86 -38.57
N ASN A 254 8.08 11.73 -38.66
CA ASN A 254 7.16 11.44 -39.76
C ASN A 254 5.75 12.03 -39.58
N GLY A 255 5.57 12.98 -38.65
CA GLY A 255 4.28 13.60 -38.35
C GLY A 255 3.31 12.74 -37.54
N LYS A 256 3.61 11.45 -37.31
CA LYS A 256 2.73 10.57 -36.55
C LYS A 256 2.77 10.90 -35.06
N ARG A 257 1.59 11.15 -34.51
CA ARG A 257 1.42 11.39 -33.07
C ARG A 257 1.24 10.08 -32.29
N THR A 258 1.90 9.97 -31.12
CA THR A 258 1.86 8.77 -30.26
C THR A 258 1.83 9.16 -28.78
N GLY A 259 1.38 8.28 -27.88
CA GLY A 259 1.21 8.58 -26.45
C GLY A 259 0.00 9.47 -26.19
N GLY A 260 0.04 10.25 -25.11
CA GLY A 260 -1.02 11.17 -24.70
C GLY A 260 -2.26 10.41 -24.21
N HIS A 261 -2.14 9.76 -23.06
CA HIS A 261 -3.19 8.92 -22.50
C HIS A 261 -3.95 9.57 -21.35
N SER A 262 -3.60 10.81 -20.93
CA SER A 262 -4.45 11.56 -20.00
C SER A 262 -5.82 11.83 -20.63
N TYR A 263 -6.89 11.85 -19.82
CA TYR A 263 -8.24 12.07 -20.31
C TYR A 263 -8.32 13.37 -21.14
N ARG A 264 -7.81 14.48 -20.59
CA ARG A 264 -7.80 15.80 -21.27
C ARG A 264 -7.14 15.77 -22.63
N GLN A 265 -6.05 15.01 -22.76
CA GLN A 265 -5.33 14.90 -24.02
C GLN A 265 -6.08 14.08 -25.06
N VAL A 266 -6.70 12.96 -24.64
CA VAL A 266 -7.50 12.11 -25.54
C VAL A 266 -8.76 12.84 -25.98
N GLU A 267 -9.44 13.54 -25.05
CA GLU A 267 -10.62 14.37 -25.35
C GLU A 267 -10.30 15.48 -26.36
N ARG A 268 -9.13 16.10 -26.27
CA ARG A 268 -8.70 17.16 -27.20
C ARG A 268 -8.33 16.62 -28.58
N GLU A 269 -7.65 15.48 -28.65
CA GLU A 269 -7.13 14.95 -29.91
C GLU A 269 -8.10 14.00 -30.62
N MET A 270 -8.89 13.24 -29.87
CA MET A 270 -9.86 12.27 -30.38
C MET A 270 -9.30 11.34 -31.45
N ARG A 271 -8.02 10.96 -31.33
CA ARG A 271 -7.38 10.06 -32.32
C ARG A 271 -8.02 8.68 -32.30
N PRO A 272 -8.44 8.15 -33.45
CA PRO A 272 -9.07 6.82 -33.53
C PRO A 272 -8.22 5.74 -32.82
N GLY A 273 -8.85 4.99 -31.90
CA GLY A 273 -8.21 3.94 -31.13
C GLY A 273 -7.35 4.38 -29.95
N GLN A 274 -7.18 5.70 -29.71
CA GLN A 274 -6.50 6.21 -28.51
C GLN A 274 -7.32 5.88 -27.26
N ILE A 275 -6.63 5.42 -26.20
CA ILE A 275 -7.28 5.04 -24.95
C ILE A 275 -6.88 6.04 -23.86
N ALA A 276 -7.87 6.53 -23.11
CA ALA A 276 -7.72 7.47 -22.02
C ALA A 276 -7.76 6.77 -20.66
N PHE A 277 -6.91 7.22 -19.74
CA PHE A 277 -7.11 6.99 -18.31
C PHE A 277 -8.43 7.61 -17.83
N PRO A 278 -8.99 7.16 -16.69
CA PRO A 278 -10.22 7.72 -16.17
C PRO A 278 -10.17 9.24 -16.02
N ARG A 279 -11.29 9.91 -16.28
CA ARG A 279 -11.40 11.38 -16.15
C ARG A 279 -11.05 11.89 -14.74
N THR A 280 -11.28 11.04 -13.73
CA THR A 280 -11.03 11.36 -12.32
C THR A 280 -9.55 11.24 -11.92
N TRP A 281 -8.69 10.69 -12.79
CA TRP A 281 -7.28 10.52 -12.51
C TRP A 281 -6.50 11.79 -12.83
N SER A 282 -5.71 12.23 -11.85
CA SER A 282 -4.70 13.28 -12.02
C SER A 282 -3.49 12.75 -12.79
N ASP A 283 -2.62 13.64 -13.24
CA ASP A 283 -1.32 13.26 -13.82
C ASP A 283 -0.48 12.43 -12.84
N THR A 284 -0.52 12.76 -11.55
CA THR A 284 0.15 11.98 -10.49
C THR A 284 -0.41 10.57 -10.38
N ASP A 285 -1.72 10.36 -10.51
CA ASP A 285 -2.33 9.02 -10.50
C ASP A 285 -1.85 8.18 -11.69
N ILE A 286 -1.70 8.79 -12.86
CA ILE A 286 -1.18 8.12 -14.06
C ILE A 286 0.29 7.73 -13.88
N ILE A 287 1.11 8.63 -13.35
CA ILE A 287 2.53 8.39 -13.06
C ILE A 287 2.68 7.31 -11.98
N ARG A 288 1.87 7.38 -10.93
CA ARG A 288 1.78 6.33 -9.90
C ARG A 288 1.44 4.97 -10.50
N ALA A 289 0.46 4.91 -11.38
CA ALA A 289 0.08 3.66 -12.03
C ALA A 289 1.22 3.08 -12.88
N ALA A 290 2.00 3.92 -13.57
CA ALA A 290 3.20 3.48 -14.27
C ALA A 290 4.21 2.84 -13.30
N PHE A 291 4.52 3.52 -12.20
CA PHE A 291 5.45 3.01 -11.18
C PHE A 291 4.95 1.72 -10.53
N LEU A 292 3.70 1.67 -10.06
CA LEU A 292 3.13 0.47 -9.43
C LEU A 292 3.11 -0.73 -10.38
N THR A 293 2.90 -0.48 -11.67
CA THR A 293 2.90 -1.55 -12.70
C THR A 293 4.29 -2.14 -12.89
N ILE A 294 5.36 -1.36 -12.83
CA ILE A 294 6.73 -1.89 -12.90
C ILE A 294 7.19 -2.51 -11.58
N ALA A 295 6.78 -1.92 -10.45
CA ALA A 295 7.17 -2.38 -9.12
C ALA A 295 6.55 -3.74 -8.76
N ASN A 296 5.33 -4.01 -9.23
CA ASN A 296 4.62 -5.28 -8.98
C ASN A 296 3.70 -5.68 -10.14
N PRO A 297 4.24 -6.13 -11.25
CA PRO A 297 3.41 -6.64 -12.34
C PRO A 297 2.68 -7.93 -11.94
N THR A 298 1.43 -8.04 -12.38
CA THR A 298 0.64 -9.29 -12.25
C THR A 298 0.90 -10.25 -13.40
N SER A 299 1.36 -9.73 -14.54
CA SER A 299 1.81 -10.52 -15.69
C SER A 299 2.83 -9.74 -16.53
N LEU A 300 3.64 -10.48 -17.29
CA LEU A 300 4.63 -9.96 -18.20
C LEU A 300 4.45 -10.59 -19.58
N ARG A 301 4.60 -9.78 -20.64
CA ARG A 301 4.57 -10.26 -22.01
C ARG A 301 5.78 -9.72 -22.79
N VAL A 302 6.57 -10.62 -23.31
CA VAL A 302 7.70 -10.29 -24.21
C VAL A 302 7.18 -10.02 -25.62
N THR A 303 7.71 -8.98 -26.26
CA THR A 303 7.36 -8.60 -27.63
C THR A 303 8.58 -8.19 -28.44
N GLN A 304 8.40 -8.02 -29.74
CA GLN A 304 9.44 -7.56 -30.67
C GLN A 304 10.75 -8.37 -30.56
N GLN A 305 10.63 -9.70 -30.62
CA GLN A 305 11.78 -10.62 -30.59
C GLN A 305 12.66 -10.44 -29.33
N GLY A 306 12.04 -10.25 -28.18
CA GLY A 306 12.74 -10.11 -26.91
C GLY A 306 13.32 -8.72 -26.65
N ARG A 307 13.01 -7.70 -27.46
CA ARG A 307 13.53 -6.34 -27.27
C ARG A 307 12.73 -5.52 -26.27
N ARG A 308 11.47 -5.86 -26.04
CA ARG A 308 10.58 -5.14 -25.13
C ARG A 308 9.75 -6.11 -24.31
N ILE A 309 9.37 -5.68 -23.12
CA ILE A 309 8.34 -6.31 -22.30
C ILE A 309 7.20 -5.34 -22.06
N TYR A 310 6.00 -5.87 -21.93
CA TYR A 310 4.88 -5.21 -21.31
C TYR A 310 4.69 -5.79 -19.91
N ALA A 311 4.75 -4.93 -18.91
CA ALA A 311 4.31 -5.22 -17.56
C ALA A 311 2.85 -4.81 -17.41
N TYR A 312 2.02 -5.68 -16.83
CA TYR A 312 0.60 -5.43 -16.60
C TYR A 312 0.30 -5.46 -15.13
N SER A 313 -0.55 -4.56 -14.66
CA SER A 313 -1.11 -4.59 -13.33
C SER A 313 -2.51 -3.97 -13.31
N THR A 314 -3.26 -4.20 -12.24
CA THR A 314 -4.55 -3.50 -12.00
C THR A 314 -4.33 -2.50 -10.88
N VAL A 315 -4.52 -1.23 -11.19
CA VAL A 315 -4.39 -0.11 -10.25
C VAL A 315 -5.74 0.59 -10.16
N ASN A 316 -6.33 0.65 -8.97
CA ASN A 316 -7.65 1.25 -8.72
C ASN A 316 -8.72 0.82 -9.73
N GLY A 317 -8.81 -0.49 -10.03
CA GLY A 317 -9.79 -1.04 -10.96
C GLY A 317 -9.48 -0.84 -12.45
N VAL A 318 -8.35 -0.23 -12.79
CA VAL A 318 -7.87 -0.03 -14.16
C VAL A 318 -6.72 -0.98 -14.47
N GLN A 319 -6.85 -1.79 -15.51
CA GLN A 319 -5.75 -2.58 -16.03
C GLN A 319 -4.80 -1.66 -16.82
N VAL A 320 -3.56 -1.60 -16.38
CA VAL A 320 -2.51 -0.73 -16.93
C VAL A 320 -1.41 -1.58 -17.56
N ALA A 321 -0.89 -1.13 -18.68
CA ALA A 321 0.29 -1.70 -19.32
C ALA A 321 1.41 -0.67 -19.38
N THR A 322 2.62 -1.06 -18.92
CA THR A 322 3.85 -0.28 -19.07
C THR A 322 4.81 -1.04 -19.95
N GLN A 323 5.23 -0.42 -21.04
CA GLN A 323 6.21 -0.97 -21.98
C GLN A 323 7.62 -0.55 -21.57
N ILE A 324 8.52 -1.54 -21.45
CA ILE A 324 9.92 -1.36 -21.00
C ILE A 324 10.87 -1.92 -22.06
N SER A 325 11.97 -1.23 -22.32
CA SER A 325 13.06 -1.68 -23.21
C SER A 325 13.91 -2.75 -22.51
N VAL A 326 14.11 -3.89 -23.15
CA VAL A 326 15.00 -4.97 -22.65
C VAL A 326 16.35 -4.97 -23.35
N LYS A 327 16.37 -4.68 -24.66
CA LYS A 327 17.60 -4.62 -25.48
C LYS A 327 17.65 -3.28 -26.17
N GLY A 328 18.67 -2.48 -25.85
CA GLY A 328 18.83 -1.13 -26.36
C GLY A 328 19.29 -1.07 -27.83
N LYS A 329 18.34 -0.83 -28.75
CA LYS A 329 18.72 -0.32 -30.10
C LYS A 329 18.24 1.12 -30.29
N HIS A 330 17.13 1.49 -29.68
CA HIS A 330 16.49 2.82 -29.78
C HIS A 330 16.10 3.43 -28.42
N ALA A 331 16.30 2.68 -27.31
CA ALA A 331 16.14 3.13 -25.95
C ALA A 331 17.06 2.34 -25.04
N THR A 332 17.55 2.97 -23.98
CA THR A 332 18.40 2.32 -22.97
C THR A 332 17.68 1.12 -22.35
N LYS A 333 18.43 0.06 -22.01
CA LYS A 333 17.88 -1.07 -21.26
C LYS A 333 17.25 -0.57 -19.95
N GLY A 334 16.06 -1.03 -19.65
CA GLY A 334 15.26 -0.58 -18.49
C GLY A 334 14.47 0.71 -18.72
N ALA A 335 14.64 1.43 -19.84
CA ALA A 335 13.86 2.63 -20.09
C ALA A 335 12.37 2.31 -20.30
N ILE A 336 11.50 3.06 -19.62
CA ILE A 336 10.08 3.08 -19.93
C ILE A 336 9.90 3.73 -21.31
N ILE A 337 9.06 3.12 -22.14
CA ILE A 337 8.72 3.62 -23.46
C ILE A 337 7.37 4.33 -23.44
N THR A 338 6.39 3.73 -22.79
CA THR A 338 5.05 4.28 -22.62
C THR A 338 4.30 3.52 -21.54
N THR A 339 3.26 4.16 -21.01
CA THR A 339 2.26 3.54 -20.13
C THR A 339 0.88 3.95 -20.62
N HIS A 340 -0.05 3.01 -20.63
CA HIS A 340 -1.42 3.27 -21.09
C HIS A 340 -2.42 2.36 -20.40
N PRO A 341 -3.67 2.77 -20.24
CA PRO A 341 -4.72 1.91 -19.73
C PRO A 341 -5.14 0.91 -20.81
N ILE A 342 -5.58 -0.27 -20.41
CA ILE A 342 -6.12 -1.30 -21.31
C ILE A 342 -7.64 -1.28 -21.23
N ARG A 343 -8.18 -1.40 -20.01
CA ARG A 343 -9.61 -1.47 -19.71
C ARG A 343 -9.85 -1.19 -18.23
N GLY A 344 -11.11 -1.04 -17.84
CA GLY A 344 -11.54 -0.91 -16.46
C GLY A 344 -12.37 0.33 -16.20
N VAL A 345 -12.71 0.56 -14.94
CA VAL A 345 -13.63 1.62 -14.53
C VAL A 345 -13.17 3.00 -15.02
N GLY A 346 -14.00 3.64 -15.84
CA GLY A 346 -13.75 4.99 -16.35
C GLY A 346 -12.72 5.08 -17.48
N VAL A 347 -12.19 3.94 -17.98
CA VAL A 347 -11.32 3.92 -19.17
C VAL A 347 -12.16 4.14 -20.41
N LEU A 348 -11.71 5.04 -21.27
CA LEU A 348 -12.44 5.42 -22.49
C LEU A 348 -11.56 5.27 -23.74
N ARG A 349 -12.18 4.92 -24.86
CA ARG A 349 -11.54 4.83 -26.18
C ARG A 349 -12.13 5.86 -27.12
N ALA A 350 -11.30 6.57 -27.82
CA ALA A 350 -11.72 7.46 -28.91
C ALA A 350 -12.06 6.65 -30.16
N SER A 351 -13.30 6.76 -30.63
CA SER A 351 -13.80 6.11 -31.86
C SER A 351 -14.86 6.99 -32.50
N ASN A 352 -14.72 7.24 -33.80
CA ASN A 352 -15.69 8.00 -34.59
C ASN A 352 -16.11 9.35 -33.93
N GLY A 353 -15.15 10.10 -33.39
CA GLY A 353 -15.39 11.38 -32.76
C GLY A 353 -16.12 11.32 -31.40
N LYS A 354 -16.19 10.14 -30.78
CA LYS A 354 -16.81 9.92 -29.46
C LYS A 354 -15.86 9.13 -28.54
N LEU A 355 -16.03 9.33 -27.23
CA LEU A 355 -15.38 8.53 -26.21
C LEU A 355 -16.34 7.44 -25.74
N THR A 356 -15.92 6.17 -25.86
CA THR A 356 -16.71 5.00 -25.46
C THR A 356 -16.01 4.23 -24.34
N PRO A 357 -16.72 3.71 -23.33
CA PRO A 357 -16.14 2.90 -22.28
C PRO A 357 -15.40 1.66 -22.80
N VAL A 358 -14.35 1.26 -22.10
CA VAL A 358 -13.59 0.01 -22.35
C VAL A 358 -13.63 -0.80 -21.05
N GLU A 359 -14.59 -1.73 -21.00
CA GLU A 359 -14.79 -2.65 -19.87
C GLU A 359 -13.80 -3.81 -19.85
#